data_bb1b5add0acaf4f50525b9f57f1c97d0
#
_entry.id   bb1b5add0acaf4f50525b9f57f1c97d0
#
_cell.length_a   1.000
_cell.length_b   1.000
_cell.length_c   1.000
_cell.angle_alpha   90.00
_cell.angle_beta   90.00
_cell.angle_gamma   90.00
#
_symmetry.space_group_name_H-M   'P 1'
#
loop_
_entity.id
_entity.type
_entity.pdbx_description
1 polymer ?
#
loop_
_entity_poly.entity_id
_entity_poly.type
_entity_poly.pdbx_seq_one_letter_code
_entity_poly.pdbx_strand_id
1 'polypeptide(L)'
;YLRNNIGKPADGGIVPFGLPGNISGHGYSFDIEKAKQLIAEVKAEAGTLPQITLTTVGNYRDLCEYMQSELNKLGLTIAVDVIPPATLRELKSQASLPFYRASWIADYPDAENYLSLFYGPNRSPAGPNYSRFYNAQFDVWYEEARKTADEKLRLKRYHQMDSLIVAEAPIVPLYYDEVVRIFPKHFTGLVGNGMNLLDLRFVKRD
;
A
#
# COMPACT_ATOMS: atom_id res chain seq x y z
N TYR A 1 2.50 -14.64 -11.05
CA TYR A 1 3.77 -15.33 -11.35
C TYR A 1 4.84 -15.03 -10.28
N LEU A 2 5.23 -13.77 -10.07
CA LEU A 2 6.30 -13.38 -9.13
C LEU A 2 6.06 -13.78 -7.67
N ARG A 3 4.83 -14.04 -7.28
CA ARG A 3 4.43 -14.42 -5.92
C ARG A 3 3.77 -15.81 -5.85
N ASN A 4 3.96 -16.66 -6.85
CA ASN A 4 3.35 -17.99 -6.93
C ASN A 4 1.82 -17.97 -6.73
N ASN A 5 1.15 -16.93 -7.23
CA ASN A 5 -0.29 -16.67 -7.06
C ASN A 5 -0.75 -16.52 -5.60
N ILE A 6 0.16 -16.15 -4.68
CA ILE A 6 -0.19 -15.81 -3.31
C ILE A 6 -0.43 -14.31 -3.21
N GLY A 7 -1.54 -13.90 -2.61
CA GLY A 7 -2.02 -12.52 -2.55
C GLY A 7 -3.00 -12.18 -3.67
N LYS A 8 -3.74 -11.11 -3.47
CA LYS A 8 -4.72 -10.57 -4.42
C LYS A 8 -4.24 -9.27 -5.02
N PRO A 9 -4.45 -8.99 -6.32
CA PRO A 9 -4.20 -7.67 -6.87
C PRO A 9 -4.93 -6.60 -6.05
N ALA A 10 -4.28 -5.46 -5.83
CA ALA A 10 -4.92 -4.34 -5.17
C ALA A 10 -5.75 -3.55 -6.21
N ASP A 11 -6.95 -4.05 -6.48
CA ASP A 11 -7.94 -3.47 -7.39
C ASP A 11 -8.80 -2.38 -6.74
N GLY A 12 -8.58 -2.12 -5.47
CA GLY A 12 -9.15 -1.05 -4.67
C GLY A 12 -8.08 0.00 -4.31
N GLY A 13 -8.23 0.58 -3.12
CA GLY A 13 -7.29 1.56 -2.57
C GLY A 13 -6.28 0.96 -1.60
N ILE A 14 -6.01 1.70 -0.52
CA ILE A 14 -5.07 1.25 0.52
C ILE A 14 -5.72 0.30 1.52
N VAL A 15 -7.04 0.35 1.71
CA VAL A 15 -7.76 -0.49 2.66
C VAL A 15 -7.86 -1.91 2.09
N PRO A 16 -7.26 -2.95 2.73
CA PRO A 16 -7.23 -4.29 2.16
C PRO A 16 -8.60 -4.96 2.15
N PHE A 17 -8.73 -5.93 1.25
CA PHE A 17 -9.88 -6.83 1.20
C PHE A 17 -10.10 -7.54 2.55
N GLY A 18 -11.37 -7.59 2.98
CA GLY A 18 -11.77 -8.23 4.24
C GLY A 18 -11.86 -7.29 5.44
N LEU A 19 -11.45 -6.04 5.32
CA LEU A 19 -11.70 -5.02 6.33
C LEU A 19 -12.95 -4.20 5.99
N PRO A 20 -13.77 -3.82 7.00
CA PRO A 20 -14.80 -2.81 6.81
C PRO A 20 -14.17 -1.52 6.25
N GLY A 21 -14.79 -0.94 5.23
CA GLY A 21 -14.24 0.23 4.53
C GLY A 21 -13.45 -0.09 3.27
N ASN A 22 -13.17 -1.36 2.95
CA ASN A 22 -12.64 -1.73 1.64
C ASN A 22 -13.65 -1.44 0.53
N ILE A 23 -13.18 -0.90 -0.59
CA ILE A 23 -13.94 -0.72 -1.83
C ILE A 23 -13.20 -1.48 -2.93
N SER A 24 -13.76 -2.57 -3.41
CA SER A 24 -13.19 -3.30 -4.54
C SER A 24 -13.50 -2.60 -5.86
N GLY A 25 -12.54 -2.68 -6.80
CA GLY A 25 -12.74 -2.23 -8.18
C GLY A 25 -12.75 -0.72 -8.40
N HIS A 26 -12.36 0.09 -7.42
CA HIS A 26 -12.24 1.55 -7.60
C HIS A 26 -10.78 2.01 -7.87
N GLY A 27 -9.82 1.09 -7.79
CA GLY A 27 -8.43 1.34 -8.17
C GLY A 27 -8.24 1.45 -9.69
N TYR A 28 -7.03 1.77 -10.09
CA TYR A 28 -6.69 1.80 -11.51
C TYR A 28 -6.52 0.39 -12.06
N SER A 29 -7.16 0.12 -13.19
CA SER A 29 -6.90 -1.08 -13.97
C SER A 29 -5.62 -0.93 -14.80
N PHE A 30 -5.06 -2.07 -15.22
CA PHE A 30 -3.93 -2.07 -16.15
C PHE A 30 -4.35 -1.51 -17.51
N ASP A 31 -3.80 -0.34 -17.88
CA ASP A 31 -4.11 0.38 -19.11
C ASP A 31 -2.82 1.01 -19.68
N ILE A 32 -2.18 0.31 -20.61
CA ILE A 32 -0.94 0.75 -21.26
C ILE A 32 -1.15 2.02 -22.07
N GLU A 33 -2.25 2.14 -22.77
CA GLU A 33 -2.47 3.28 -23.66
C GLU A 33 -2.73 4.56 -22.83
N LYS A 34 -3.48 4.45 -21.75
CA LYS A 34 -3.66 5.55 -20.81
C LYS A 34 -2.33 5.93 -20.13
N ALA A 35 -1.51 4.96 -19.74
CA ALA A 35 -0.19 5.23 -19.17
C ALA A 35 0.72 5.98 -20.15
N LYS A 36 0.77 5.57 -21.43
CA LYS A 36 1.54 6.28 -22.47
C LYS A 36 1.05 7.70 -22.68
N GLN A 37 -0.27 7.89 -22.69
CA GLN A 37 -0.88 9.22 -22.83
C GLN A 37 -0.43 10.13 -21.67
N LEU A 38 -0.56 9.68 -20.42
CA LEU A 38 -0.18 10.47 -19.24
C LEU A 38 1.32 10.79 -19.22
N ILE A 39 2.18 9.83 -19.61
CA ILE A 39 3.62 10.09 -19.73
C ILE A 39 3.92 11.13 -20.80
N ALA A 40 3.20 11.09 -21.93
CA ALA A 40 3.36 12.09 -22.99
C ALA A 40 2.91 13.49 -22.54
N GLU A 41 1.80 13.58 -21.82
CA GLU A 41 1.32 14.84 -21.21
C GLU A 41 2.36 15.43 -20.25
N VAL A 42 2.89 14.63 -19.32
CA VAL A 42 3.92 15.10 -18.38
C VAL A 42 5.21 15.50 -19.10
N LYS A 43 5.62 14.79 -20.15
CA LYS A 43 6.79 15.16 -20.96
C LYS A 43 6.57 16.46 -21.71
N ALA A 44 5.36 16.72 -22.18
CA ALA A 44 5.03 17.98 -22.87
C ALA A 44 5.09 19.18 -21.91
N GLU A 45 4.72 18.99 -20.65
CA GLU A 45 4.75 20.04 -19.63
C GLU A 45 6.16 20.24 -19.02
N ALA A 46 6.82 19.13 -18.63
CA ALA A 46 8.06 19.15 -17.88
C ALA A 46 9.33 19.01 -18.73
N GLY A 47 9.21 18.68 -20.02
CA GLY A 47 10.32 18.38 -20.91
C GLY A 47 10.90 17.00 -20.63
N THR A 48 12.24 16.92 -20.50
CA THR A 48 12.92 15.64 -20.21
C THR A 48 12.64 15.19 -18.78
N LEU A 49 12.09 14.00 -18.62
CA LEU A 49 11.87 13.42 -17.29
C LEU A 49 13.21 12.93 -16.69
N PRO A 50 13.45 13.19 -15.40
CA PRO A 50 14.64 12.69 -14.73
C PRO A 50 14.58 11.17 -14.56
N GLN A 51 15.74 10.57 -14.30
CA GLN A 51 15.78 9.19 -13.82
C GLN A 51 15.10 9.10 -12.44
N ILE A 52 14.23 8.11 -12.29
CA ILE A 52 13.54 7.81 -11.05
C ILE A 52 14.22 6.59 -10.40
N THR A 53 14.65 6.74 -9.14
CA THR A 53 15.23 5.62 -8.38
C THR A 53 14.16 4.99 -7.50
N LEU A 54 13.85 3.71 -7.77
CA LEU A 54 12.96 2.89 -6.94
C LEU A 54 13.80 2.15 -5.88
N THR A 55 13.75 2.64 -4.65
CA THR A 55 14.50 2.04 -3.54
C THR A 55 13.73 0.89 -2.90
N THR A 56 14.40 -0.23 -2.64
CA THR A 56 13.81 -1.44 -2.08
C THR A 56 14.78 -2.22 -1.19
N VAL A 57 14.34 -3.36 -0.66
CA VAL A 57 15.18 -4.33 0.07
C VAL A 57 15.30 -5.63 -0.71
N GLY A 58 16.29 -6.45 -0.38
CA GLY A 58 16.66 -7.65 -1.13
C GLY A 58 15.49 -8.60 -1.46
N ASN A 59 14.59 -8.81 -0.51
CA ASN A 59 13.43 -9.71 -0.70
C ASN A 59 12.42 -9.26 -1.76
N TYR A 60 12.50 -8.02 -2.22
CA TYR A 60 11.58 -7.46 -3.22
C TYR A 60 12.31 -6.97 -4.48
N ARG A 61 13.59 -7.34 -4.63
CA ARG A 61 14.39 -6.98 -5.80
C ARG A 61 13.68 -7.38 -7.09
N ASP A 62 13.35 -8.67 -7.24
CA ASP A 62 12.77 -9.22 -8.47
C ASP A 62 11.45 -8.51 -8.87
N LEU A 63 10.63 -8.19 -7.86
CA LEU A 63 9.40 -7.42 -8.08
C LEU A 63 9.70 -6.01 -8.60
N CYS A 64 10.68 -5.33 -8.01
CA CYS A 64 11.05 -3.98 -8.42
C CYS A 64 11.76 -3.95 -9.78
N GLU A 65 12.58 -4.95 -10.09
CA GLU A 65 13.21 -5.11 -11.41
C GLU A 65 12.17 -5.41 -12.51
N TYR A 66 11.13 -6.19 -12.19
CA TYR A 66 10.00 -6.36 -13.10
C TYR A 66 9.28 -5.03 -13.36
N MET A 67 8.97 -4.27 -12.30
CA MET A 67 8.35 -2.94 -12.44
C MET A 67 9.24 -1.99 -13.23
N GLN A 68 10.54 -1.98 -12.99
CA GLN A 68 11.51 -1.21 -13.76
C GLN A 68 11.42 -1.56 -15.25
N SER A 69 11.42 -2.85 -15.59
CA SER A 69 11.33 -3.32 -16.96
C SER A 69 10.06 -2.82 -17.65
N GLU A 70 8.90 -2.93 -16.98
CA GLU A 70 7.62 -2.49 -17.54
C GLU A 70 7.55 -0.97 -17.73
N LEU A 71 8.00 -0.20 -16.74
CA LEU A 71 8.00 1.26 -16.79
C LEU A 71 9.00 1.80 -17.83
N ASN A 72 10.16 1.15 -18.00
CA ASN A 72 11.14 1.51 -19.02
C ASN A 72 10.58 1.30 -20.45
N LYS A 73 9.75 0.28 -20.68
CA LYS A 73 9.06 0.08 -21.97
C LYS A 73 8.10 1.23 -22.32
N LEU A 74 7.61 1.95 -21.31
CA LEU A 74 6.75 3.13 -21.47
C LEU A 74 7.55 4.43 -21.67
N GLY A 75 8.89 4.35 -21.67
CA GLY A 75 9.76 5.49 -21.90
C GLY A 75 10.07 6.31 -20.66
N LEU A 76 9.90 5.73 -19.47
CA LEU A 76 10.47 6.24 -18.22
C LEU A 76 11.88 5.68 -18.06
N THR A 77 12.71 6.33 -17.25
CA THR A 77 14.04 5.85 -16.87
C THR A 77 14.02 5.49 -15.41
N ILE A 78 13.89 4.21 -15.10
CA ILE A 78 13.82 3.71 -13.72
C ILE A 78 15.12 2.98 -13.38
N ALA A 79 15.72 3.30 -12.22
CA ALA A 79 16.80 2.53 -11.61
C ALA A 79 16.26 1.86 -10.32
N VAL A 80 16.71 0.64 -10.05
CA VAL A 80 16.39 -0.06 -8.78
C VAL A 80 17.61 0.03 -7.87
N ASP A 81 17.39 0.54 -6.66
CA ASP A 81 18.39 0.60 -5.59
C ASP A 81 18.00 -0.33 -4.44
N VAL A 82 18.89 -1.27 -4.11
CA VAL A 82 18.63 -2.31 -3.11
C VAL A 82 19.50 -2.01 -1.88
N ILE A 83 18.84 -1.60 -0.79
CA ILE A 83 19.51 -1.22 0.45
C ILE A 83 19.09 -2.12 1.63
N PRO A 84 19.86 -2.11 2.74
CA PRO A 84 19.48 -2.84 3.95
C PRO A 84 18.15 -2.37 4.54
N PRO A 85 17.33 -3.27 5.15
CA PRO A 85 16.04 -2.89 5.73
C PRO A 85 16.10 -1.80 6.80
N ALA A 86 17.17 -1.77 7.60
CA ALA A 86 17.36 -0.73 8.62
C ALA A 86 17.56 0.65 7.97
N THR A 87 18.40 0.72 6.96
CA THR A 87 18.66 1.95 6.18
C THR A 87 17.40 2.44 5.48
N LEU A 88 16.60 1.53 4.88
CA LEU A 88 15.32 1.90 4.26
C LEU A 88 14.36 2.53 5.29
N ARG A 89 14.26 1.96 6.49
CA ARG A 89 13.40 2.51 7.56
C ARG A 89 13.84 3.90 7.97
N GLU A 90 15.13 4.09 8.18
CA GLU A 90 15.71 5.38 8.55
C GLU A 90 15.44 6.45 7.49
N LEU A 91 15.81 6.19 6.24
CA LEU A 91 15.62 7.14 5.13
C LEU A 91 14.16 7.49 4.89
N LYS A 92 13.23 6.52 5.03
CA LYS A 92 11.78 6.80 4.99
C LYS A 92 11.35 7.74 6.10
N SER A 93 11.80 7.50 7.33
CA SER A 93 11.44 8.34 8.47
C SER A 93 11.97 9.77 8.33
N GLN A 94 13.12 9.93 7.72
CA GLN A 94 13.74 11.22 7.41
C GLN A 94 13.16 11.90 6.15
N ALA A 95 12.21 11.25 5.45
CA ALA A 95 11.67 11.72 4.17
C ALA A 95 12.76 11.95 3.09
N SER A 96 13.81 11.14 3.10
CA SER A 96 14.97 11.27 2.20
C SER A 96 14.85 10.40 0.93
N LEU A 97 13.75 9.65 0.76
CA LEU A 97 13.51 8.80 -0.40
C LEU A 97 12.33 9.34 -1.22
N PRO A 98 12.54 9.68 -2.50
CA PRO A 98 11.47 10.17 -3.36
C PRO A 98 10.52 9.08 -3.83
N PHE A 99 11.01 7.84 -4.05
CA PHE A 99 10.20 6.72 -4.51
C PHE A 99 10.77 5.41 -3.98
N TYR A 100 9.94 4.60 -3.32
CA TYR A 100 10.40 3.37 -2.68
C TYR A 100 9.26 2.38 -2.52
N ARG A 101 9.61 1.09 -2.45
CA ARG A 101 8.68 0.02 -2.11
C ARG A 101 8.45 -0.03 -0.61
N ALA A 102 7.18 -0.05 -0.21
CA ALA A 102 6.78 -0.21 1.18
C ALA A 102 5.71 -1.31 1.33
N SER A 103 5.44 -1.68 2.58
CA SER A 103 4.28 -2.49 2.97
C SER A 103 3.81 -2.03 4.34
N TRP A 104 2.55 -2.29 4.62
CA TRP A 104 1.95 -2.07 5.91
C TRP A 104 1.19 -3.32 6.36
N ILE A 105 1.31 -3.65 7.62
CA ILE A 105 0.50 -4.67 8.29
C ILE A 105 -0.23 -3.94 9.40
N ALA A 106 -1.55 -4.08 9.43
CA ALA A 106 -2.36 -3.38 10.44
C ALA A 106 -2.01 -3.85 11.87
N ASP A 107 -2.01 -2.92 12.80
CA ASP A 107 -1.83 -3.20 14.23
C ASP A 107 -3.14 -3.66 14.88
N TYR A 108 -4.28 -3.31 14.26
CA TYR A 108 -5.64 -3.70 14.66
C TYR A 108 -6.57 -3.75 13.42
N PRO A 109 -7.69 -4.52 13.47
CA PRO A 109 -8.52 -4.79 12.31
C PRO A 109 -9.52 -3.66 12.01
N ASP A 110 -9.02 -2.46 11.76
CA ASP A 110 -9.83 -1.30 11.33
C ASP A 110 -9.14 -0.59 10.17
N ALA A 111 -9.92 -0.10 9.22
CA ALA A 111 -9.41 0.66 8.07
C ALA A 111 -8.68 1.94 8.48
N GLU A 112 -9.02 2.52 9.63
CA GLU A 112 -8.34 3.69 10.20
C GLU A 112 -6.83 3.46 10.28
N ASN A 113 -6.37 2.24 10.62
CA ASN A 113 -4.95 1.93 10.71
C ASN A 113 -4.19 2.14 9.39
N TYR A 114 -4.82 1.85 8.25
CA TYR A 114 -4.27 2.11 6.91
C TYR A 114 -4.40 3.58 6.52
N LEU A 115 -5.54 4.20 6.81
CA LEU A 115 -5.81 5.60 6.47
C LEU A 115 -4.95 6.57 7.28
N SER A 116 -4.51 6.19 8.49
CA SER A 116 -3.59 6.96 9.32
C SER A 116 -2.25 7.26 8.64
N LEU A 117 -1.86 6.44 7.65
CA LEU A 117 -0.65 6.61 6.85
C LEU A 117 -0.70 7.82 5.90
N PHE A 118 -1.87 8.46 5.76
CA PHE A 118 -2.08 9.62 4.90
C PHE A 118 -2.56 10.84 5.66
N TYR A 119 -2.80 10.69 6.97
CA TYR A 119 -3.21 11.80 7.84
C TYR A 119 -2.07 12.83 7.97
N GLY A 120 -2.36 14.10 7.69
CA GLY A 120 -1.38 15.16 7.63
C GLY A 120 -0.52 15.32 8.89
N PRO A 121 -1.11 15.34 10.11
CA PRO A 121 -0.35 15.38 11.37
C PRO A 121 0.60 14.18 11.58
N ASN A 122 0.37 13.04 10.93
CA ASN A 122 1.23 11.86 11.00
C ASN A 122 2.42 11.90 10.02
N ARG A 123 2.67 13.01 9.34
CA ARG A 123 3.79 13.09 8.38
C ARG A 123 5.13 12.83 9.05
N SER A 124 5.95 12.01 8.40
CA SER A 124 7.31 11.74 8.86
C SER A 124 8.13 13.05 9.00
N PRO A 125 8.99 13.21 10.01
CA PRO A 125 9.40 12.18 10.97
C PRO A 125 8.46 12.01 12.18
N ALA A 126 7.39 12.81 12.32
CA ALA A 126 6.51 12.79 13.48
C ALA A 126 5.63 11.52 13.56
N GLY A 127 5.37 10.85 12.41
CA GLY A 127 4.52 9.67 12.35
C GLY A 127 4.70 8.86 11.07
N PRO A 128 3.82 7.88 10.82
CA PRO A 128 3.98 6.88 9.76
C PRO A 128 3.51 7.34 8.36
N ASN A 129 3.09 8.58 8.19
CA ASN A 129 2.80 9.12 6.86
C ASN A 129 4.12 9.39 6.12
N TYR A 130 4.73 8.33 5.62
CA TYR A 130 6.01 8.40 4.89
C TYR A 130 5.88 8.96 3.48
N SER A 131 4.70 8.92 2.88
CA SER A 131 4.42 9.58 1.59
C SER A 131 4.41 11.11 1.72
N ARG A 132 4.27 11.63 2.95
CA ARG A 132 4.06 13.05 3.28
C ARG A 132 2.84 13.65 2.58
N PHE A 133 1.91 12.79 2.18
CA PHE A 133 0.64 13.21 1.64
C PHE A 133 -0.03 14.25 2.53
N TYR A 134 -0.66 15.21 1.93
CA TYR A 134 -1.44 16.23 2.62
C TYR A 134 -2.63 16.64 1.78
N ASN A 135 -3.79 16.52 2.36
CA ASN A 135 -5.02 17.07 1.83
C ASN A 135 -5.92 17.49 3.00
N ALA A 136 -6.29 18.76 3.06
CA ALA A 136 -7.06 19.30 4.20
C ALA A 136 -8.43 18.62 4.34
N GLN A 137 -9.07 18.23 3.23
CA GLN A 137 -10.36 17.54 3.28
C GLN A 137 -10.22 16.11 3.80
N PHE A 138 -9.12 15.42 3.45
CA PHE A 138 -8.77 14.13 4.02
C PHE A 138 -8.65 14.21 5.55
N ASP A 139 -7.91 15.21 6.05
CA ASP A 139 -7.69 15.38 7.48
C ASP A 139 -9.01 15.64 8.23
N VAL A 140 -9.92 16.44 7.65
CA VAL A 140 -11.27 16.65 8.21
C VAL A 140 -12.05 15.33 8.28
N TRP A 141 -12.10 14.52 7.19
CA TRP A 141 -12.81 13.26 7.19
C TRP A 141 -12.20 12.24 8.16
N TYR A 142 -10.87 12.24 8.28
CA TYR A 142 -10.17 11.36 9.21
C TYR A 142 -10.54 11.69 10.68
N GLU A 143 -10.54 12.96 11.05
CA GLU A 143 -10.92 13.42 12.38
C GLU A 143 -12.41 13.14 12.68
N GLU A 144 -13.30 13.33 11.71
CA GLU A 144 -14.72 12.98 11.85
C GLU A 144 -14.92 11.48 12.06
N ALA A 145 -14.24 10.64 11.25
CA ALA A 145 -14.33 9.20 11.38
C ALA A 145 -13.86 8.68 12.74
N ARG A 146 -12.82 9.30 13.31
CA ARG A 146 -12.32 8.94 14.64
C ARG A 146 -13.23 9.34 15.79
N LYS A 147 -14.01 10.39 15.62
CA LYS A 147 -14.86 10.96 16.69
C LYS A 147 -16.28 10.44 16.68
N THR A 148 -16.76 9.90 15.55
CA THR A 148 -18.14 9.45 15.43
C THR A 148 -18.37 8.05 15.99
N ALA A 149 -19.50 7.87 16.71
CA ALA A 149 -20.03 6.55 17.06
C ALA A 149 -20.95 5.99 15.97
N ASP A 150 -21.35 6.79 14.97
CA ASP A 150 -22.15 6.34 13.84
C ASP A 150 -21.28 5.56 12.86
N GLU A 151 -21.45 4.24 12.84
CA GLU A 151 -20.71 3.33 11.96
C GLU A 151 -20.92 3.64 10.47
N LYS A 152 -22.13 4.02 10.06
CA LYS A 152 -22.41 4.35 8.65
C LYS A 152 -21.65 5.60 8.22
N LEU A 153 -21.62 6.63 9.07
CA LEU A 153 -20.85 7.83 8.80
C LEU A 153 -19.35 7.52 8.75
N ARG A 154 -18.85 6.71 9.70
CA ARG A 154 -17.44 6.29 9.74
C ARG A 154 -17.02 5.58 8.46
N LEU A 155 -17.78 4.57 8.03
CA LEU A 155 -17.51 3.85 6.77
C LEU A 155 -17.60 4.77 5.56
N LYS A 156 -18.56 5.69 5.51
CA LYS A 156 -18.64 6.69 4.44
C LYS A 156 -17.36 7.53 4.37
N ARG A 157 -16.81 7.97 5.51
CA ARG A 157 -15.56 8.74 5.54
C ARG A 157 -14.37 7.89 5.10
N TYR A 158 -14.29 6.62 5.51
CA TYR A 158 -13.26 5.70 5.04
C TYR A 158 -13.28 5.56 3.51
N HIS A 159 -14.45 5.37 2.91
CA HIS A 159 -14.59 5.30 1.46
C HIS A 159 -14.15 6.59 0.76
N GLN A 160 -14.54 7.75 1.29
CA GLN A 160 -14.15 9.04 0.72
C GLN A 160 -12.64 9.25 0.78
N MET A 161 -12.01 8.90 1.92
CA MET A 161 -10.57 9.00 2.09
C MET A 161 -9.80 8.04 1.17
N ASP A 162 -10.23 6.79 1.08
CA ASP A 162 -9.57 5.79 0.22
C ASP A 162 -9.69 6.18 -1.27
N SER A 163 -10.87 6.65 -1.70
CA SER A 163 -11.07 7.16 -3.06
C SER A 163 -10.19 8.38 -3.37
N LEU A 164 -10.00 9.26 -2.40
CA LEU A 164 -9.13 10.43 -2.57
C LEU A 164 -7.65 10.02 -2.71
N ILE A 165 -7.19 9.03 -1.93
CA ILE A 165 -5.84 8.46 -2.06
C ILE A 165 -5.64 7.90 -3.47
N VAL A 166 -6.62 7.14 -3.97
CA VAL A 166 -6.55 6.61 -5.34
C VAL A 166 -6.48 7.75 -6.37
N ALA A 167 -7.32 8.76 -6.24
CA ALA A 167 -7.39 9.86 -7.19
C ALA A 167 -6.11 10.72 -7.22
N GLU A 168 -5.51 11.01 -6.07
CA GLU A 168 -4.28 11.81 -5.96
C GLU A 168 -3.00 10.97 -6.11
N ALA A 169 -3.12 9.65 -6.05
CA ALA A 169 -2.07 8.66 -6.31
C ALA A 169 -0.72 8.91 -5.57
N PRO A 170 -0.72 9.25 -4.26
CA PRO A 170 0.54 9.36 -3.50
C PRO A 170 1.26 8.01 -3.35
N ILE A 171 0.55 6.93 -3.61
CA ILE A 171 1.06 5.55 -3.65
C ILE A 171 0.48 4.80 -4.85
N VAL A 172 1.13 3.69 -5.19
CA VAL A 172 0.62 2.69 -6.13
C VAL A 172 0.38 1.40 -5.37
N PRO A 173 -0.86 1.05 -5.01
CA PRO A 173 -1.19 -0.24 -4.41
C PRO A 173 -0.87 -1.37 -5.38
N LEU A 174 -0.11 -2.38 -4.94
CA LEU A 174 0.31 -3.48 -5.81
C LEU A 174 -0.53 -4.74 -5.57
N TYR A 175 -0.62 -5.15 -4.32
CA TYR A 175 -1.37 -6.34 -3.92
C TYR A 175 -1.71 -6.31 -2.43
N TYR A 176 -2.77 -7.00 -2.06
CA TYR A 176 -3.07 -7.35 -0.67
C TYR A 176 -2.45 -8.71 -0.38
N ASP A 177 -1.64 -8.77 0.67
CA ASP A 177 -0.89 -9.98 1.00
C ASP A 177 -1.78 -11.06 1.63
N GLU A 178 -1.46 -12.30 1.33
CA GLU A 178 -2.10 -13.48 1.92
C GLU A 178 -1.02 -14.39 2.50
N VAL A 179 -1.34 -15.06 3.59
CA VAL A 179 -0.42 -16.00 4.25
C VAL A 179 -0.97 -17.41 4.14
N VAL A 180 -0.13 -18.31 3.62
CA VAL A 180 -0.41 -19.74 3.57
C VAL A 180 0.32 -20.40 4.73
N ARG A 181 -0.42 -21.15 5.56
CA ARG A 181 0.13 -21.96 6.64
C ARG A 181 -0.14 -23.42 6.35
N ILE A 182 0.93 -24.22 6.40
CA ILE A 182 0.88 -25.67 6.20
C ILE A 182 1.25 -26.34 7.51
N PHE A 183 0.43 -27.24 7.97
CA PHE A 183 0.65 -28.00 9.21
C PHE A 183 0.21 -29.46 9.05
N PRO A 184 0.78 -30.40 9.83
CA PRO A 184 0.41 -31.82 9.77
C PRO A 184 -1.06 -32.05 10.13
N LYS A 185 -1.69 -33.04 9.50
CA LYS A 185 -3.13 -33.33 9.63
C LYS A 185 -3.59 -33.64 11.05
N HIS A 186 -2.67 -34.10 11.92
CA HIS A 186 -2.95 -34.43 13.33
C HIS A 186 -2.99 -33.18 14.25
N PHE A 187 -2.87 -31.98 13.70
CA PHE A 187 -3.12 -30.75 14.43
C PHE A 187 -4.44 -30.12 13.94
N THR A 188 -5.30 -29.80 14.91
CA THR A 188 -6.59 -29.14 14.67
C THR A 188 -6.67 -27.83 15.46
N GLY A 189 -7.64 -26.96 15.16
CA GLY A 189 -7.86 -25.69 15.88
C GLY A 189 -6.94 -24.54 15.50
N LEU A 190 -6.12 -24.67 14.44
CA LEU A 190 -5.39 -23.55 13.84
C LEU A 190 -6.32 -22.75 12.95
N VAL A 191 -6.77 -21.59 13.42
CA VAL A 191 -7.67 -20.71 12.69
C VAL A 191 -6.90 -19.48 12.19
N GLY A 192 -7.06 -19.17 10.89
CA GLY A 192 -6.57 -17.92 10.33
C GLY A 192 -7.38 -16.72 10.81
N ASN A 193 -6.73 -15.59 10.96
CA ASN A 193 -7.39 -14.32 11.26
C ASN A 193 -6.82 -13.18 10.40
N GLY A 194 -7.59 -12.10 10.23
CA GLY A 194 -7.23 -10.97 9.38
C GLY A 194 -5.96 -10.22 9.81
N MET A 195 -5.52 -10.40 11.05
CA MET A 195 -4.28 -9.81 11.59
C MET A 195 -3.06 -10.71 11.39
N ASN A 196 -3.23 -11.85 10.74
CA ASN A 196 -2.18 -12.86 10.55
C ASN A 196 -1.49 -13.31 11.85
N LEU A 197 -2.17 -13.20 12.97
CA LEU A 197 -1.66 -13.68 14.28
C LEU A 197 -1.72 -15.20 14.34
N LEU A 198 -0.69 -15.80 14.90
CA LEU A 198 -0.68 -17.23 15.20
C LEU A 198 -1.27 -17.45 16.60
N ASP A 199 -2.52 -17.84 16.66
CA ASP A 199 -3.20 -18.16 17.91
C ASP A 199 -3.15 -19.67 18.17
N LEU A 200 -2.37 -20.10 19.16
CA LEU A 200 -2.18 -21.50 19.53
C LEU A 200 -3.12 -21.97 20.66
N ARG A 201 -3.95 -21.09 21.21
CA ARG A 201 -4.80 -21.41 22.39
C ARG A 201 -5.78 -22.56 22.13
N PHE A 202 -6.21 -22.73 20.89
CA PHE A 202 -7.20 -23.74 20.50
C PHE A 202 -6.60 -24.91 19.74
N VAL A 203 -5.28 -24.96 19.60
CA VAL A 203 -4.59 -26.03 18.89
C VAL A 203 -4.63 -27.31 19.71
N LYS A 204 -5.05 -28.38 19.07
CA LYS A 204 -5.05 -29.74 19.63
C LYS A 204 -4.21 -30.64 18.73
N ARG A 205 -3.59 -31.63 19.33
CA ARG A 205 -2.92 -32.74 18.65
C ARG A 205 -3.78 -33.99 18.86
N ASP A 206 -4.31 -34.52 17.75
CA ASP A 206 -5.03 -35.80 17.72
C ASP A 206 -4.06 -36.98 17.69
#